data_48be3b119064d3167a02b53c9e1e99d7
#
_entry.id   48be3b119064d3167a02b53c9e1e99d7
#
_cell.length_a   1.000
_cell.length_b   1.000
_cell.length_c   1.000
_cell.angle_alpha   90.00
_cell.angle_beta   90.00
_cell.angle_gamma   90.00
#
_symmetry.space_group_name_H-M   'P 1'
#
loop_
_entity.id
_entity.type
_entity.pdbx_description
1 polymer ?
#
loop_
_entity_poly.entity_id
_entity_poly.type
_entity_poly.pdbx_seq_one_letter_code
_entity_poly.pdbx_strand_id
1 'polypeptide(L)'
;MCIRDRLGCDSLLALFRHCGTPPHHRATVPALVDPGNDADITPRLLGNDSAALSEALNHWPGGDGAMHLAPTDLLPAIERWQTLLQPAVNDGVYRCGFARTQQAYNEASAELFAALEQVEAALQSQGPWLCGEPLTIADVRLFPTLIRWELVYAPLFGCSARPLWMFPALWRWRQRFYALPGVANTCDGEAWRADYFGALFPLNPGGLVPAGPDLSTLIGHPGPAN
;
A
#
# COMPACT_ATOMS: atom_id res chain seq x y z
N MET A 1 12.84 6.04 11.99
CA MET A 1 12.29 6.44 13.32
C MET A 1 10.88 6.97 13.08
N CYS A 2 9.87 6.36 13.66
CA CYS A 2 8.47 6.74 13.53
C CYS A 2 8.19 8.06 14.29
N ILE A 3 7.25 8.88 13.80
CA ILE A 3 6.84 10.11 14.51
C ILE A 3 6.31 9.80 15.91
N ARG A 4 5.69 8.64 16.08
CA ARG A 4 5.21 8.13 17.37
C ARG A 4 6.33 8.07 18.39
N ASP A 5 7.50 7.55 18.02
CA ASP A 5 8.66 7.42 18.90
C ASP A 5 9.23 8.80 19.25
N ARG A 6 9.23 9.76 18.30
CA ARG A 6 9.66 11.13 18.54
C ARG A 6 8.79 11.88 19.55
N LEU A 7 7.50 11.58 19.57
CA LEU A 7 6.53 12.20 20.46
C LEU A 7 6.31 11.41 21.75
N GLY A 8 7.08 10.33 22.00
CA GLY A 8 6.98 9.50 23.20
C GLY A 8 5.65 8.75 23.32
N CYS A 9 4.99 8.49 22.21
CA CYS A 9 3.70 7.78 22.19
C CYS A 9 3.92 6.28 22.00
N ASP A 10 3.43 5.47 22.92
CA ASP A 10 3.52 4.01 22.90
C ASP A 10 2.49 3.33 21.96
N SER A 11 1.46 4.06 21.52
CA SER A 11 0.43 3.55 20.63
C SER A 11 -0.07 4.61 19.65
N LEU A 12 -0.70 4.16 18.56
CA LEU A 12 -1.35 5.06 17.61
C LEU A 12 -2.48 5.86 18.26
N LEU A 13 -3.23 5.24 19.13
CA LEU A 13 -4.30 5.92 19.87
C LEU A 13 -3.75 7.01 20.81
N ALA A 14 -2.62 6.75 21.47
CA ALA A 14 -1.94 7.75 22.29
C ALA A 14 -1.48 8.94 21.44
N LEU A 15 -0.91 8.67 20.25
CA LEU A 15 -0.53 9.71 19.30
C LEU A 15 -1.73 10.59 18.90
N PHE A 16 -2.86 9.99 18.54
CA PHE A 16 -4.06 10.74 18.16
C PHE A 16 -4.58 11.60 19.30
N ARG A 17 -4.62 11.06 20.50
CA ARG A 17 -5.00 11.83 21.72
C ARG A 17 -4.01 12.96 21.99
N HIS A 18 -2.71 12.72 21.82
CA HIS A 18 -1.69 13.74 21.99
C HIS A 18 -1.85 14.89 20.99
N CYS A 19 -2.33 14.59 19.77
CA CYS A 19 -2.71 15.58 18.75
C CYS A 19 -4.06 16.26 19.01
N GLY A 20 -4.69 16.04 20.16
CA GLY A 20 -5.96 16.68 20.52
C GLY A 20 -7.17 16.19 19.74
N THR A 21 -7.12 15.01 19.12
CA THR A 21 -8.28 14.48 18.40
C THR A 21 -9.42 14.09 19.36
N PRO A 22 -10.69 14.25 18.95
CA PRO A 22 -11.83 13.85 19.76
C PRO A 22 -11.80 12.35 20.13
N PRO A 23 -12.33 11.94 21.31
CA PRO A 23 -12.29 10.54 21.75
C PRO A 23 -12.94 9.54 20.79
N HIS A 24 -13.90 9.97 19.99
CA HIS A 24 -14.60 9.14 18.99
C HIS A 24 -13.86 9.06 17.64
N HIS A 25 -12.79 9.84 17.46
CA HIS A 25 -11.99 9.79 16.24
C HIS A 25 -11.25 8.46 16.15
N ARG A 26 -11.42 7.77 15.04
CA ARG A 26 -10.77 6.48 14.81
C ARG A 26 -9.28 6.68 14.49
N ALA A 27 -8.43 6.16 15.35
CA ALA A 27 -6.99 6.15 15.11
C ALA A 27 -6.66 5.12 14.01
N THR A 28 -6.24 5.62 12.84
CA THR A 28 -5.89 4.80 11.67
C THR A 28 -4.58 5.28 11.05
N VAL A 29 -3.93 4.41 10.30
CA VAL A 29 -2.78 4.74 9.45
C VAL A 29 -3.24 4.79 7.98
N PRO A 30 -2.59 5.61 7.13
CA PRO A 30 -1.50 6.54 7.46
C PRO A 30 -1.98 7.69 8.35
N ALA A 31 -1.03 8.34 9.04
CA ALA A 31 -1.29 9.56 9.79
C ALA A 31 -0.17 10.58 9.51
N LEU A 32 -0.53 11.76 9.03
CA LEU A 32 0.39 12.88 8.88
C LEU A 32 0.22 13.81 10.08
N VAL A 33 1.31 14.04 10.79
CA VAL A 33 1.34 14.81 12.03
C VAL A 33 2.35 15.96 11.89
N ASP A 34 1.92 17.16 12.21
CA ASP A 34 2.81 18.28 12.48
C ASP A 34 3.27 18.20 13.95
N PRO A 35 4.56 17.93 14.22
CA PRO A 35 5.04 17.79 15.60
C PRO A 35 5.12 19.13 16.34
N GLY A 36 4.96 20.27 15.63
CA GLY A 36 5.31 21.59 16.15
C GLY A 36 6.84 21.84 16.15
N ASN A 37 7.22 23.09 16.21
CA ASN A 37 8.64 23.50 16.18
C ASN A 37 9.21 23.83 17.56
N ASP A 38 8.36 24.05 18.56
CA ASP A 38 8.73 24.43 19.93
C ASP A 38 8.07 23.54 20.97
N ALA A 39 8.69 23.45 22.15
CA ALA A 39 8.23 22.63 23.26
C ALA A 39 6.81 22.95 23.77
N ASP A 40 6.31 24.14 23.44
CA ASP A 40 4.99 24.63 23.85
C ASP A 40 3.90 24.42 22.79
N ILE A 41 4.24 23.89 21.61
CA ILE A 41 3.27 23.68 20.54
C ILE A 41 2.75 22.24 20.58
N THR A 42 1.46 22.10 20.85
CA THR A 42 0.77 20.80 20.79
C THR A 42 0.83 20.23 19.38
N PRO A 43 1.29 19.00 19.19
CA PRO A 43 1.26 18.34 17.91
C PRO A 43 -0.12 18.28 17.29
N ARG A 44 -0.23 18.39 15.98
CA ARG A 44 -1.53 18.39 15.28
C ARG A 44 -1.59 17.26 14.26
N LEU A 45 -2.70 16.53 14.25
CA LEU A 45 -3.03 15.62 13.15
C LEU A 45 -3.47 16.46 11.94
N LEU A 46 -2.70 16.39 10.85
CA LEU A 46 -3.02 17.06 9.59
C LEU A 46 -3.98 16.24 8.73
N GLY A 47 -3.93 14.92 8.85
CA GLY A 47 -4.83 14.01 8.16
C GLY A 47 -4.49 12.55 8.37
N ASN A 48 -5.45 11.67 8.09
CA ASN A 48 -5.29 10.22 8.14
C ASN A 48 -6.07 9.49 7.03
N ASP A 49 -6.54 10.22 6.03
CA ASP A 49 -7.07 9.63 4.80
C ASP A 49 -5.96 9.48 3.75
N SER A 50 -5.73 8.26 3.30
CA SER A 50 -4.60 7.94 2.41
C SER A 50 -4.72 8.61 1.04
N ALA A 51 -5.92 8.79 0.51
CA ALA A 51 -6.14 9.44 -0.78
C ALA A 51 -5.85 10.94 -0.69
N ALA A 52 -6.45 11.61 0.30
CA ALA A 52 -6.24 13.03 0.54
C ALA A 52 -4.77 13.35 0.87
N LEU A 53 -4.11 12.50 1.67
CA LEU A 53 -2.69 12.66 1.99
C LEU A 53 -1.80 12.47 0.76
N SER A 54 -2.08 11.50 -0.11
CA SER A 54 -1.32 11.29 -1.33
C SER A 54 -1.43 12.50 -2.27
N GLU A 55 -2.62 13.07 -2.40
CA GLU A 55 -2.84 14.28 -3.19
C GLU A 55 -2.13 15.50 -2.58
N ALA A 56 -2.27 15.71 -1.28
CA ALA A 56 -1.59 16.79 -0.58
C ALA A 56 -0.05 16.71 -0.72
N LEU A 57 0.51 15.51 -0.63
CA LEU A 57 1.94 15.28 -0.80
C LEU A 57 2.41 15.49 -2.24
N ASN A 58 1.58 15.18 -3.25
CA ASN A 58 1.87 15.46 -4.66
C ASN A 58 1.99 16.96 -4.96
N HIS A 59 1.34 17.80 -4.15
CA HIS A 59 1.37 19.27 -4.24
C HIS A 59 2.18 19.93 -3.12
N TRP A 60 2.96 19.18 -2.36
CA TRP A 60 3.69 19.69 -1.21
C TRP A 60 4.73 20.73 -1.62
N PRO A 61 4.71 21.93 -1.01
CA PRO A 61 5.69 22.98 -1.34
C PRO A 61 7.10 22.56 -0.91
N GLY A 62 8.08 22.84 -1.75
CA GLY A 62 9.50 22.52 -1.49
C GLY A 62 9.99 21.22 -2.11
N GLY A 63 9.16 20.49 -2.85
CA GLY A 63 9.63 19.48 -3.80
C GLY A 63 10.46 20.13 -4.92
N ASP A 64 11.39 19.37 -5.48
CA ASP A 64 12.21 19.85 -6.62
C ASP A 64 11.39 20.02 -7.91
N GLY A 65 10.09 19.73 -7.89
CA GLY A 65 9.18 19.82 -9.04
C GLY A 65 9.46 18.81 -10.15
N ALA A 66 10.41 17.91 -9.94
CA ALA A 66 10.89 17.00 -10.98
C ALA A 66 9.86 15.93 -11.37
N MET A 67 8.86 15.64 -10.51
CA MET A 67 7.88 14.59 -10.76
C MET A 67 6.47 15.06 -10.46
N HIS A 68 5.66 15.21 -11.52
CA HIS A 68 4.23 15.54 -11.40
C HIS A 68 3.40 14.27 -11.58
N LEU A 69 2.93 13.67 -10.46
CA LEU A 69 2.26 12.37 -10.46
C LEU A 69 0.77 12.40 -10.86
N ALA A 70 0.21 13.59 -11.07
CA ALA A 70 -1.18 13.77 -11.50
C ALA A 70 -1.31 14.80 -12.64
N PRO A 71 -0.72 14.54 -13.83
CA PRO A 71 -0.85 15.43 -14.98
C PRO A 71 -2.32 15.65 -15.35
N THR A 72 -2.68 16.87 -15.68
CA THR A 72 -4.08 17.27 -15.90
C THR A 72 -4.77 16.46 -17.01
N ASP A 73 -4.05 16.15 -18.07
CA ASP A 73 -4.52 15.35 -19.21
C ASP A 73 -4.75 13.87 -18.85
N LEU A 74 -4.11 13.37 -17.79
CA LEU A 74 -4.26 12.00 -17.30
C LEU A 74 -5.23 11.85 -16.12
N LEU A 75 -5.74 12.94 -15.55
CA LEU A 75 -6.67 12.86 -14.41
C LEU A 75 -7.84 11.89 -14.63
N PRO A 76 -8.53 11.85 -15.79
CA PRO A 76 -9.60 10.89 -16.01
C PRO A 76 -9.14 9.43 -16.01
N ALA A 77 -7.92 9.16 -16.48
CA ALA A 77 -7.33 7.81 -16.45
C ALA A 77 -6.94 7.41 -15.03
N ILE A 78 -6.31 8.32 -14.28
CA ILE A 78 -5.95 8.15 -12.88
C ILE A 78 -7.20 7.84 -12.04
N GLU A 79 -8.26 8.61 -12.20
CA GLU A 79 -9.52 8.43 -11.47
C GLU A 79 -10.17 7.07 -11.76
N ARG A 80 -10.19 6.63 -13.02
CA ARG A 80 -10.68 5.28 -13.39
C ARG A 80 -9.88 4.19 -12.67
N TRP A 81 -8.55 4.30 -12.65
CA TRP A 81 -7.71 3.34 -11.94
C TRP A 81 -7.97 3.37 -10.44
N GLN A 82 -8.06 4.53 -9.83
CA GLN A 82 -8.31 4.64 -8.38
C GLN A 82 -9.68 4.06 -8.00
N THR A 83 -10.72 4.33 -8.82
CA THR A 83 -12.07 3.78 -8.60
C THR A 83 -12.10 2.25 -8.67
N LEU A 84 -11.29 1.64 -9.54
CA LEU A 84 -11.16 0.19 -9.63
C LEU A 84 -10.30 -0.38 -8.51
N LEU A 85 -9.08 0.18 -8.35
CA LEU A 85 -8.04 -0.44 -7.52
C LEU A 85 -8.29 -0.29 -6.02
N GLN A 86 -8.88 0.82 -5.57
CA GLN A 86 -9.11 1.01 -4.15
C GLN A 86 -10.03 -0.08 -3.58
N PRO A 87 -11.27 -0.30 -4.07
CA PRO A 87 -12.16 -1.31 -3.50
C PRO A 87 -11.77 -2.75 -3.85
N ALA A 88 -11.24 -3.00 -5.07
CA ALA A 88 -11.00 -4.34 -5.54
C ALA A 88 -9.62 -4.90 -5.15
N VAL A 89 -8.60 -4.04 -5.04
CA VAL A 89 -7.22 -4.46 -4.74
C VAL A 89 -6.79 -3.99 -3.35
N ASN A 90 -6.72 -2.67 -3.11
CA ASN A 90 -6.16 -2.15 -1.86
C ASN A 90 -7.00 -2.55 -0.63
N ASP A 91 -8.31 -2.45 -0.74
CA ASP A 91 -9.26 -2.94 0.27
C ASP A 91 -9.59 -4.43 0.05
N GLY A 92 -9.50 -4.90 -1.21
CA GLY A 92 -9.82 -6.25 -1.63
C GLY A 92 -9.02 -7.33 -0.91
N VAL A 93 -7.70 -7.10 -0.69
CA VAL A 93 -6.87 -8.03 0.09
C VAL A 93 -7.37 -8.17 1.53
N TYR A 94 -7.84 -7.09 2.15
CA TYR A 94 -8.42 -7.12 3.49
C TYR A 94 -9.82 -7.76 3.49
N ARG A 95 -10.62 -7.54 2.44
CA ARG A 95 -11.92 -8.21 2.27
C ARG A 95 -11.74 -9.74 2.18
N CYS A 96 -10.70 -10.22 1.50
CA CYS A 96 -10.34 -11.64 1.51
C CYS A 96 -9.96 -12.11 2.92
N GLY A 97 -9.00 -11.44 3.56
CA GLY A 97 -8.44 -11.87 4.84
C GLY A 97 -9.43 -11.84 5.99
N PHE A 98 -10.35 -10.87 6.02
CA PHE A 98 -11.36 -10.73 7.07
C PHE A 98 -12.74 -11.27 6.70
N ALA A 99 -12.86 -11.99 5.59
CA ALA A 99 -14.11 -12.66 5.22
C ALA A 99 -14.54 -13.66 6.30
N ARG A 100 -15.81 -13.62 6.69
CA ARG A 100 -16.38 -14.49 7.74
C ARG A 100 -17.18 -15.66 7.17
N THR A 101 -17.35 -15.69 5.85
CA THR A 101 -18.03 -16.77 5.13
C THR A 101 -17.26 -17.14 3.87
N GLN A 102 -17.38 -18.40 3.42
CA GLN A 102 -16.77 -18.82 2.18
C GLN A 102 -17.29 -18.00 0.98
N GLN A 103 -18.57 -17.67 0.98
CA GLN A 103 -19.16 -16.83 -0.07
C GLN A 103 -18.49 -15.45 -0.14
N ALA A 104 -18.39 -14.73 0.98
CA ALA A 104 -17.76 -13.41 1.04
C ALA A 104 -16.28 -13.46 0.60
N TYR A 105 -15.56 -14.51 0.98
CA TYR A 105 -14.20 -14.73 0.52
C TYR A 105 -14.14 -14.95 -0.99
N ASN A 106 -14.99 -15.81 -1.54
CA ASN A 106 -15.02 -16.12 -2.96
C ASN A 106 -15.32 -14.89 -3.81
N GLU A 107 -16.29 -14.07 -3.38
CA GLU A 107 -16.65 -12.80 -4.04
C GLU A 107 -15.47 -11.82 -4.01
N ALA A 108 -14.88 -11.59 -2.85
CA ALA A 108 -13.73 -10.69 -2.70
C ALA A 108 -12.51 -11.16 -3.52
N SER A 109 -12.22 -12.47 -3.52
CA SER A 109 -11.12 -13.06 -4.29
C SER A 109 -11.36 -12.93 -5.79
N ALA A 110 -12.60 -13.20 -6.26
CA ALA A 110 -12.94 -13.06 -7.68
C ALA A 110 -12.78 -11.61 -8.17
N GLU A 111 -13.29 -10.63 -7.42
CA GLU A 111 -13.14 -9.21 -7.74
C GLU A 111 -11.67 -8.76 -7.75
N LEU A 112 -10.90 -9.20 -6.74
CA LEU A 112 -9.48 -8.90 -6.62
C LEU A 112 -8.70 -9.39 -7.85
N PHE A 113 -8.85 -10.67 -8.20
CA PHE A 113 -8.11 -11.23 -9.32
C PHE A 113 -8.60 -10.72 -10.69
N ALA A 114 -9.89 -10.41 -10.84
CA ALA A 114 -10.40 -9.74 -12.04
C ALA A 114 -9.81 -8.33 -12.22
N ALA A 115 -9.60 -7.58 -11.13
CA ALA A 115 -8.92 -6.29 -11.19
C ALA A 115 -7.43 -6.44 -11.55
N LEU A 116 -6.73 -7.45 -11.01
CA LEU A 116 -5.34 -7.71 -11.38
C LEU A 116 -5.20 -8.13 -12.86
N GLU A 117 -6.17 -8.83 -13.43
CA GLU A 117 -6.20 -9.12 -14.88
C GLU A 117 -6.34 -7.86 -15.73
N GLN A 118 -7.17 -6.90 -15.30
CA GLN A 118 -7.27 -5.61 -15.97
C GLN A 118 -5.97 -4.81 -15.90
N VAL A 119 -5.29 -4.82 -14.76
CA VAL A 119 -3.96 -4.21 -14.60
C VAL A 119 -2.94 -4.87 -15.54
N GLU A 120 -2.90 -6.21 -15.56
CA GLU A 120 -2.01 -6.98 -16.44
C GLU A 120 -2.23 -6.61 -17.91
N ALA A 121 -3.49 -6.60 -18.38
CA ALA A 121 -3.84 -6.26 -19.75
C ALA A 121 -3.46 -4.82 -20.12
N ALA A 122 -3.66 -3.87 -19.23
CA ALA A 122 -3.29 -2.48 -19.45
C ALA A 122 -1.77 -2.31 -19.55
N LEU A 123 -1.02 -2.92 -18.63
CA LEU A 123 0.44 -2.88 -18.64
C LEU A 123 1.04 -3.58 -19.87
N GLN A 124 0.39 -4.61 -20.39
CA GLN A 124 0.79 -5.26 -21.66
C GLN A 124 0.57 -4.37 -22.87
N SER A 125 -0.53 -3.64 -22.91
CA SER A 125 -0.95 -2.88 -24.09
C SER A 125 -0.49 -1.42 -24.10
N GLN A 126 -0.35 -0.79 -22.93
CA GLN A 126 -0.09 0.64 -22.77
C GLN A 126 1.11 0.96 -21.89
N GLY A 127 1.64 -0.05 -21.16
CA GLY A 127 2.73 0.11 -20.19
C GLY A 127 3.86 1.00 -20.68
N PRO A 128 4.79 1.42 -19.81
CA PRO A 128 5.30 0.75 -18.61
C PRO A 128 4.52 1.00 -17.32
N TRP A 129 3.62 1.98 -17.28
CA TRP A 129 2.83 2.37 -16.11
C TRP A 129 1.33 2.27 -16.39
N LEU A 130 0.50 2.39 -15.36
CA LEU A 130 -0.97 2.24 -15.46
C LEU A 130 -1.63 3.23 -16.43
N CYS A 131 -1.08 4.43 -16.53
CA CYS A 131 -1.57 5.47 -17.43
C CYS A 131 -0.68 5.68 -18.67
N GLY A 132 0.10 4.68 -19.07
CA GLY A 132 0.98 4.74 -20.23
C GLY A 132 2.45 5.00 -19.86
N GLU A 133 3.09 5.96 -20.54
CA GLU A 133 4.52 6.27 -20.33
C GLU A 133 4.86 6.93 -18.99
N PRO A 134 4.08 7.90 -18.47
CA PRO A 134 4.43 8.54 -17.22
C PRO A 134 3.98 7.75 -15.99
N LEU A 135 4.86 7.69 -14.98
CA LEU A 135 4.49 7.27 -13.64
C LEU A 135 3.43 8.23 -13.08
N THR A 136 2.36 7.67 -12.51
CA THR A 136 1.28 8.47 -11.93
C THR A 136 0.97 8.07 -10.49
N ILE A 137 0.15 8.87 -9.81
CA ILE A 137 -0.32 8.59 -8.46
C ILE A 137 -1.13 7.27 -8.39
N ALA A 138 -1.70 6.79 -9.51
CA ALA A 138 -2.36 5.49 -9.58
C ALA A 138 -1.37 4.34 -9.32
N ASP A 139 -0.17 4.42 -9.90
CA ASP A 139 0.91 3.46 -9.68
C ASP A 139 1.41 3.52 -8.24
N VAL A 140 1.60 4.73 -7.70
CA VAL A 140 2.05 4.94 -6.32
C VAL A 140 1.07 4.31 -5.31
N ARG A 141 -0.23 4.40 -5.56
CA ARG A 141 -1.25 3.83 -4.67
C ARG A 141 -1.41 2.32 -4.79
N LEU A 142 -1.10 1.74 -5.94
CA LEU A 142 -1.13 0.28 -6.14
C LEU A 142 0.10 -0.41 -5.53
N PHE A 143 1.27 0.21 -5.64
CA PHE A 143 2.54 -0.41 -5.27
C PHE A 143 2.60 -0.95 -3.84
N PRO A 144 2.15 -0.24 -2.78
CA PRO A 144 2.20 -0.73 -1.40
C PRO A 144 1.46 -2.05 -1.19
N THR A 145 0.39 -2.30 -1.92
CA THR A 145 -0.33 -3.58 -1.85
C THR A 145 0.45 -4.69 -2.55
N LEU A 146 0.95 -4.43 -3.74
CA LEU A 146 1.61 -5.47 -4.53
C LEU A 146 3.03 -5.83 -4.05
N ILE A 147 3.74 -4.88 -3.43
CA ILE A 147 5.05 -5.19 -2.87
C ILE A 147 4.98 -6.09 -1.62
N ARG A 148 3.84 -6.08 -0.91
CA ARG A 148 3.59 -6.91 0.27
C ARG A 148 2.92 -8.25 -0.07
N TRP A 149 2.64 -8.53 -1.33
CA TRP A 149 1.78 -9.64 -1.75
C TRP A 149 2.23 -10.99 -1.19
N GLU A 150 3.43 -11.44 -1.54
CA GLU A 150 3.94 -12.76 -1.13
C GLU A 150 4.35 -12.80 0.34
N LEU A 151 4.68 -11.65 0.93
CA LEU A 151 5.10 -11.56 2.32
C LEU A 151 3.91 -11.56 3.29
N VAL A 152 2.76 -11.03 2.86
CA VAL A 152 1.62 -10.76 3.74
C VAL A 152 0.31 -11.29 3.16
N TYR A 153 -0.14 -10.75 2.02
CA TYR A 153 -1.51 -10.94 1.59
C TYR A 153 -1.81 -12.35 1.05
N ALA A 154 -0.86 -12.96 0.36
CA ALA A 154 -1.02 -14.33 -0.08
C ALA A 154 -1.01 -15.32 1.10
N PRO A 155 -0.02 -15.31 2.02
CA PRO A 155 0.03 -16.29 3.11
C PRO A 155 -0.95 -16.01 4.25
N LEU A 156 -1.21 -14.75 4.62
CA LEU A 156 -2.01 -14.41 5.80
C LEU A 156 -3.48 -14.17 5.46
N PHE A 157 -3.77 -13.52 4.31
CA PHE A 157 -5.11 -13.14 3.92
C PHE A 157 -5.74 -14.08 2.89
N GLY A 158 -4.98 -15.11 2.47
CA GLY A 158 -5.46 -16.09 1.50
C GLY A 158 -5.62 -15.55 0.08
N CYS A 159 -4.93 -14.46 -0.29
CA CYS A 159 -4.94 -13.92 -1.66
C CYS A 159 -4.10 -14.80 -2.60
N SER A 160 -4.49 -16.07 -2.75
CA SER A 160 -3.65 -17.14 -3.30
C SER A 160 -4.24 -17.86 -4.51
N ALA A 161 -5.36 -17.36 -5.08
CA ALA A 161 -5.99 -18.01 -6.23
C ALA A 161 -5.03 -18.12 -7.43
N ARG A 162 -4.14 -17.14 -7.60
CA ARG A 162 -3.06 -17.18 -8.58
C ARG A 162 -1.82 -16.44 -8.05
N PRO A 163 -0.61 -17.04 -8.14
CA PRO A 163 0.62 -16.36 -7.77
C PRO A 163 0.86 -15.10 -8.62
N LEU A 164 1.44 -14.05 -8.01
CA LEU A 164 1.61 -12.77 -8.70
C LEU A 164 2.56 -12.85 -9.91
N TRP A 165 3.54 -13.75 -9.89
CA TRP A 165 4.43 -13.97 -11.04
C TRP A 165 3.71 -14.51 -12.29
N MET A 166 2.50 -15.02 -12.18
CA MET A 166 1.66 -15.41 -13.32
C MET A 166 1.00 -14.22 -14.03
N PHE A 167 1.30 -13.01 -13.60
CA PHE A 167 0.97 -11.74 -14.24
C PHE A 167 2.27 -11.06 -14.70
N PRO A 168 2.84 -11.44 -15.84
CA PRO A 168 4.20 -11.08 -16.21
C PRO A 168 4.42 -9.56 -16.42
N ALA A 169 3.43 -8.83 -16.93
CA ALA A 169 3.55 -7.38 -17.07
C ALA A 169 3.47 -6.68 -15.71
N LEU A 170 2.56 -7.13 -14.85
CA LEU A 170 2.44 -6.64 -13.47
C LEU A 170 3.69 -6.96 -12.65
N TRP A 171 4.27 -8.15 -12.84
CA TRP A 171 5.53 -8.52 -12.20
C TRP A 171 6.67 -7.58 -12.60
N ARG A 172 6.85 -7.31 -13.91
CA ARG A 172 7.84 -6.35 -14.42
C ARG A 172 7.56 -4.92 -13.96
N TRP A 173 6.29 -4.52 -13.89
CA TRP A 173 5.89 -3.22 -13.35
C TRP A 173 6.32 -3.08 -11.90
N ARG A 174 6.08 -4.08 -11.05
CA ARG A 174 6.48 -4.09 -9.64
C ARG A 174 8.00 -3.97 -9.47
N GLN A 175 8.77 -4.72 -10.26
CA GLN A 175 10.23 -4.64 -10.28
C GLN A 175 10.72 -3.25 -10.69
N ARG A 176 10.13 -2.68 -11.74
CA ARG A 176 10.44 -1.33 -12.22
C ARG A 176 10.14 -0.28 -11.15
N PHE A 177 9.00 -0.38 -10.48
CA PHE A 177 8.63 0.54 -9.42
C PHE A 177 9.59 0.45 -8.23
N TYR A 178 9.92 -0.75 -7.79
CA TYR A 178 10.88 -0.99 -6.71
C TYR A 178 12.27 -0.44 -7.01
N ALA A 179 12.69 -0.45 -8.29
CA ALA A 179 13.98 0.05 -8.75
C ALA A 179 14.05 1.59 -8.85
N LEU A 180 12.95 2.31 -8.66
CA LEU A 180 12.97 3.77 -8.64
C LEU A 180 13.84 4.29 -7.49
N PRO A 181 14.57 5.40 -7.69
CA PRO A 181 15.44 5.97 -6.66
C PRO A 181 14.72 6.17 -5.33
N GLY A 182 15.27 5.63 -4.26
CA GLY A 182 14.75 5.76 -2.90
C GLY A 182 13.61 4.79 -2.53
N VAL A 183 12.91 4.19 -3.48
CA VAL A 183 11.75 3.31 -3.19
C VAL A 183 12.16 2.07 -2.38
N ALA A 184 13.24 1.39 -2.75
CA ALA A 184 13.73 0.23 -2.01
C ALA A 184 13.98 0.53 -0.51
N ASN A 185 14.46 1.73 -0.20
CA ASN A 185 14.72 2.16 1.18
C ASN A 185 13.44 2.35 2.02
N THR A 186 12.28 2.41 1.39
CA THR A 186 10.97 2.48 2.06
C THR A 186 10.33 1.12 2.27
N CYS A 187 10.97 0.05 1.79
CA CYS A 187 10.43 -1.30 1.78
C CYS A 187 11.13 -2.17 2.81
N ASP A 188 10.51 -2.31 3.98
CA ASP A 188 11.00 -3.18 5.07
C ASP A 188 10.13 -4.44 5.18
N GLY A 189 10.54 -5.49 4.47
CA GLY A 189 9.80 -6.76 4.44
C GLY A 189 9.76 -7.49 5.78
N GLU A 190 10.78 -7.33 6.63
CA GLU A 190 10.81 -7.93 7.97
C GLU A 190 9.82 -7.25 8.90
N ALA A 191 9.80 -5.91 8.92
CA ALA A 191 8.83 -5.14 9.68
C ALA A 191 7.40 -5.45 9.25
N TRP A 192 7.11 -5.55 7.95
CA TRP A 192 5.77 -5.91 7.48
C TRP A 192 5.33 -7.28 7.98
N ARG A 193 6.19 -8.31 7.89
CA ARG A 193 5.86 -9.64 8.41
C ARG A 193 5.61 -9.61 9.92
N ALA A 194 6.52 -9.00 10.67
CA ALA A 194 6.40 -8.90 12.12
C ALA A 194 5.10 -8.20 12.53
N ASP A 195 4.78 -7.05 11.90
CA ASP A 195 3.59 -6.27 12.23
C ASP A 195 2.29 -7.00 11.87
N TYR A 196 2.18 -7.52 10.63
CA TYR A 196 0.95 -8.17 10.19
C TYR A 196 0.69 -9.48 10.92
N PHE A 197 1.70 -10.36 11.01
CA PHE A 197 1.53 -11.66 11.68
C PHE A 197 1.47 -11.54 13.20
N GLY A 198 2.10 -10.52 13.78
CA GLY A 198 2.07 -10.27 15.22
C GLY A 198 0.80 -9.56 15.70
N ALA A 199 0.22 -8.65 14.88
CA ALA A 199 -0.90 -7.81 15.31
C ALA A 199 -2.28 -8.41 14.98
N LEU A 200 -2.41 -9.28 13.98
CA LEU A 200 -3.70 -9.78 13.49
C LEU A 200 -4.09 -11.12 14.13
N PHE A 201 -4.32 -11.09 15.43
CA PHE A 201 -4.68 -12.25 16.24
C PHE A 201 -5.77 -13.16 15.62
N PRO A 202 -6.90 -12.67 15.07
CA PRO A 202 -7.91 -13.56 14.53
C PRO A 202 -7.42 -14.40 13.33
N LEU A 203 -6.46 -13.90 12.56
CA LEU A 203 -5.91 -14.56 11.38
C LEU A 203 -4.69 -15.43 11.70
N ASN A 204 -3.95 -15.04 12.73
CA ASN A 204 -2.72 -15.72 13.16
C ASN A 204 -2.72 -15.90 14.68
N PRO A 205 -3.58 -16.73 15.24
CA PRO A 205 -3.72 -16.87 16.70
C PRO A 205 -2.46 -17.42 17.39
N GLY A 206 -1.60 -18.14 16.66
CA GLY A 206 -0.34 -18.65 17.16
C GLY A 206 0.81 -17.62 17.21
N GLY A 207 0.62 -16.45 16.61
CA GLY A 207 1.63 -15.39 16.56
C GLY A 207 2.91 -15.77 15.81
N LEU A 208 2.91 -16.85 15.01
CA LEU A 208 4.09 -17.31 14.29
C LEU A 208 4.35 -16.43 13.08
N VAL A 209 5.57 -15.92 12.94
CA VAL A 209 6.01 -15.12 11.81
C VAL A 209 6.74 -16.00 10.80
N PRO A 210 6.29 -16.09 9.52
CA PRO A 210 6.97 -16.87 8.51
C PRO A 210 8.39 -16.40 8.24
N ALA A 211 9.31 -17.34 7.97
CA ALA A 211 10.74 -17.03 7.72
C ALA A 211 11.00 -16.29 6.40
N GLY A 212 10.16 -16.43 5.43
CA GLY A 212 10.40 -15.86 4.10
C GLY A 212 9.16 -15.73 3.22
N PRO A 213 9.32 -15.38 1.96
CA PRO A 213 10.58 -15.13 1.26
C PRO A 213 11.27 -13.81 1.68
N ASP A 214 12.58 -13.69 1.36
CA ASP A 214 13.29 -12.42 1.42
C ASP A 214 12.86 -11.51 0.27
N LEU A 215 12.63 -10.23 0.55
CA LEU A 215 12.10 -9.28 -0.42
C LEU A 215 13.06 -9.05 -1.60
N SER A 216 14.35 -8.96 -1.35
CA SER A 216 15.36 -8.72 -2.40
C SER A 216 15.45 -9.90 -3.36
N THR A 217 15.42 -11.12 -2.83
CA THR A 217 15.39 -12.35 -3.61
C THR A 217 14.11 -12.45 -4.45
N LEU A 218 12.98 -12.12 -3.85
CA LEU A 218 11.67 -12.12 -4.52
C LEU A 218 11.62 -11.14 -5.69
N ILE A 219 12.07 -9.90 -5.48
CA ILE A 219 12.08 -8.86 -6.53
C ILE A 219 13.12 -9.16 -7.59
N GLY A 220 14.26 -9.75 -7.24
CA GLY A 220 15.30 -10.17 -8.20
C GLY A 220 14.90 -11.37 -9.07
N HIS A 221 13.82 -12.09 -8.73
CA HIS A 221 13.38 -13.24 -9.51
C HIS A 221 12.89 -12.81 -10.90
N PRO A 222 13.37 -13.44 -11.99
CA PRO A 222 13.06 -13.00 -13.37
C PRO A 222 11.58 -13.12 -13.77
N GLY A 223 10.76 -13.76 -12.94
CA GLY A 223 9.39 -14.12 -13.33
C GLY A 223 9.36 -15.33 -14.29
N PRO A 224 8.19 -15.71 -14.79
CA PRO A 224 8.08 -16.76 -15.78
C PRO A 224 8.75 -16.30 -17.09
N ALA A 225 9.49 -17.21 -17.75
CA ALA A 225 9.92 -17.00 -19.12
C ALA A 225 8.67 -16.92 -20.02
N ASN A 226 8.64 -15.93 -20.90
CA ASN A 226 7.59 -15.82 -21.92
C ASN A 226 7.63 -17.01 -22.88
#